data_194ef10032c9f6e434e768833c53273d
#
_entry.id   194ef10032c9f6e434e768833c53273d
#
_cell.length_a   1.000
_cell.length_b   1.000
_cell.length_c   1.000
_cell.angle_alpha   90.00
_cell.angle_beta   90.00
_cell.angle_gamma   90.00
#
_symmetry.space_group_name_H-M   'P 1'
#
loop_
_entity.id
_entity.type
_entity.pdbx_description
1 polymer ?
#
loop_
_entity_poly.entity_id
_entity_poly.type
_entity_poly.pdbx_seq_one_letter_code
_entity_poly.pdbx_strand_id
1 'polypeptide(L)'
;MPLLVGTSGWQYKDWRGVLYPPGLPVRLWLEEYAAAFPTVEVNNAFYRLPSRETFASWRERTPPGFVVAVKASRYLTHIKRLRDPEEPVDRLMSRAAALGDRLGPVLLQLPPTLQADPALLDACLRCFPESTRVAVEPRHPSWWTPDVRAVLEARGAALCWADVLSRPVTPLWRTADWGYVRFHQGRAHPWPHYGRQALRTWLHRITTTWPQEADVHAYFNNDPGAAAVHNARTLMTL
;
A
#
# COMPACT_ATOMS: atom_id res chain seq x y z
N MET A 1 4.91 -9.19 15.87
CA MET A 1 4.74 -8.79 14.48
C MET A 1 4.12 -7.41 14.46
N PRO A 2 4.86 -6.41 14.04
CA PRO A 2 4.27 -5.09 13.81
C PRO A 2 3.32 -5.17 12.61
N LEU A 3 2.00 -5.18 12.89
CA LEU A 3 0.97 -5.06 11.87
C LEU A 3 0.60 -3.57 11.74
N LEU A 4 1.12 -2.93 10.71
CA LEU A 4 0.88 -1.52 10.42
C LEU A 4 -0.40 -1.39 9.58
N VAL A 5 -1.48 -0.99 10.22
CA VAL A 5 -2.80 -0.86 9.59
C VAL A 5 -3.11 0.60 9.28
N GLY A 6 -3.52 0.86 8.06
CA GLY A 6 -3.93 2.19 7.61
C GLY A 6 -4.91 2.12 6.44
N THR A 7 -5.03 3.23 5.74
CA THR A 7 -5.92 3.36 4.57
C THR A 7 -5.14 3.83 3.34
N SER A 8 -5.74 3.66 2.16
CA SER A 8 -5.23 4.19 0.90
C SER A 8 -5.69 5.64 0.73
N GLY A 9 -4.90 6.56 1.28
CA GLY A 9 -5.20 8.00 1.35
C GLY A 9 -5.86 8.41 2.67
N TRP A 10 -5.99 9.74 2.85
CA TRP A 10 -6.61 10.34 4.05
C TRP A 10 -7.52 11.53 3.71
N GLN A 11 -7.61 11.96 2.45
CA GLN A 11 -8.29 13.20 2.04
C GLN A 11 -9.72 12.94 1.54
N TYR A 12 -10.55 12.30 2.37
CA TYR A 12 -11.91 11.95 2.02
C TYR A 12 -12.94 12.77 2.81
N LYS A 13 -13.85 13.45 2.09
CA LYS A 13 -14.82 14.36 2.70
C LYS A 13 -15.86 13.65 3.56
N ASP A 14 -16.21 12.43 3.22
CA ASP A 14 -17.15 11.57 3.93
C ASP A 14 -16.59 10.99 5.24
N TRP A 15 -15.31 11.23 5.53
CA TRP A 15 -14.74 10.90 6.85
C TRP A 15 -15.01 11.97 7.92
N ARG A 16 -15.63 13.11 7.55
CA ARG A 16 -16.09 14.09 8.53
C ARG A 16 -17.17 13.49 9.44
N GLY A 17 -17.02 13.68 10.75
CA GLY A 17 -17.87 13.06 11.77
C GLY A 17 -17.53 11.60 12.08
N VAL A 18 -16.62 10.96 11.31
CA VAL A 18 -16.13 9.59 11.56
C VAL A 18 -14.69 9.58 12.05
N LEU A 19 -13.79 10.14 11.29
CA LEU A 19 -12.38 10.33 11.65
C LEU A 19 -12.08 11.78 11.98
N TYR A 20 -12.56 12.71 11.17
CA TYR A 20 -12.31 14.14 11.34
C TYR A 20 -13.45 14.81 12.09
N PRO A 21 -13.16 15.53 13.18
CA PRO A 21 -14.17 16.35 13.87
C PRO A 21 -14.91 17.27 12.89
N PRO A 22 -16.21 17.52 13.09
CA PRO A 22 -16.93 18.52 12.33
C PRO A 22 -16.22 19.87 12.40
N GLY A 23 -16.02 20.52 11.24
CA GLY A 23 -15.34 21.82 11.19
C GLY A 23 -13.81 21.78 11.15
N LEU A 24 -13.16 20.63 11.34
CA LEU A 24 -11.69 20.53 11.24
C LEU A 24 -11.24 20.96 9.83
N PRO A 25 -10.36 21.97 9.71
CA PRO A 25 -9.82 22.39 8.43
C PRO A 25 -9.07 21.27 7.72
N VAL A 26 -9.23 21.13 6.39
CA VAL A 26 -8.61 20.07 5.58
C VAL A 26 -7.08 20.04 5.74
N ARG A 27 -6.46 21.21 5.96
CA ARG A 27 -5.01 21.30 6.19
C ARG A 27 -4.53 20.55 7.45
N LEU A 28 -5.41 20.24 8.40
CA LEU A 28 -5.09 19.51 9.64
C LEU A 28 -5.48 18.03 9.58
N TRP A 29 -6.00 17.55 8.44
CA TRP A 29 -6.46 16.16 8.33
C TRP A 29 -5.33 15.14 8.42
N LEU A 30 -4.11 15.50 7.98
CA LEU A 30 -2.98 14.58 8.05
C LEU A 30 -2.58 14.30 9.51
N GLU A 31 -2.53 15.34 10.32
CA GLU A 31 -2.20 15.22 11.75
C GLU A 31 -3.26 14.41 12.51
N GLU A 32 -4.54 14.69 12.26
CA GLU A 32 -5.64 13.93 12.84
C GLU A 32 -5.63 12.47 12.40
N TYR A 33 -5.34 12.21 11.11
CA TYR A 33 -5.17 10.87 10.58
C TYR A 33 -4.01 10.14 11.27
N ALA A 34 -2.86 10.78 11.38
CA ALA A 34 -1.65 10.20 11.96
C ALA A 34 -1.75 9.98 13.48
N ALA A 35 -2.68 10.66 14.17
CA ALA A 35 -3.03 10.36 15.55
C ALA A 35 -3.85 9.07 15.69
N ALA A 36 -4.59 8.67 14.64
CA ALA A 36 -5.47 7.50 14.64
C ALA A 36 -4.85 6.24 14.04
N PHE A 37 -3.91 6.38 13.11
CA PHE A 37 -3.30 5.27 12.37
C PHE A 37 -1.77 5.41 12.30
N PRO A 38 -1.01 4.31 12.37
CA PRO A 38 0.46 4.34 12.32
C PRO A 38 1.03 4.47 10.90
N THR A 39 0.20 4.35 9.87
CA THR A 39 0.65 4.32 8.47
C THR A 39 -0.44 4.78 7.51
N VAL A 40 -0.01 5.23 6.34
CA VAL A 40 -0.88 5.56 5.20
C VAL A 40 -0.25 5.10 3.89
N GLU A 41 -1.08 4.65 2.93
CA GLU A 41 -0.68 4.45 1.53
C GLU A 41 -1.07 5.68 0.71
N VAL A 42 -0.10 6.37 0.11
CA VAL A 42 -0.34 7.59 -0.66
C VAL A 42 -0.62 7.25 -2.12
N ASN A 43 -1.85 7.53 -2.57
CA ASN A 43 -2.27 7.33 -3.96
C ASN A 43 -2.10 8.56 -4.86
N ASN A 44 -1.90 9.76 -4.29
CA ASN A 44 -1.73 10.98 -5.07
C ASN A 44 -0.54 10.90 -6.02
N ALA A 45 0.54 10.26 -5.60
CA ALA A 45 1.75 10.03 -6.40
C ALA A 45 1.47 9.22 -7.70
N PHE A 46 0.43 8.40 -7.71
CA PHE A 46 0.01 7.64 -8.89
C PHE A 46 -0.46 8.55 -10.03
N TYR A 47 -1.22 9.60 -9.74
CA TYR A 47 -1.75 10.53 -10.75
C TYR A 47 -0.78 11.69 -11.03
N ARG A 48 -0.25 12.27 -10.00
CA ARG A 48 0.71 13.38 -10.03
C ARG A 48 1.72 13.21 -8.91
N LEU A 49 2.97 12.94 -9.27
CA LEU A 49 4.04 12.78 -8.29
C LEU A 49 4.20 14.07 -7.46
N PRO A 50 4.04 14.01 -6.13
CA PRO A 50 4.27 15.15 -5.25
C PRO A 50 5.67 15.74 -5.40
N SER A 51 5.80 17.02 -5.09
CA SER A 51 7.13 17.65 -5.03
C SER A 51 7.90 17.18 -3.79
N ARG A 52 9.19 17.40 -3.79
CA ARG A 52 10.07 17.10 -2.65
C ARG A 52 9.59 17.83 -1.37
N GLU A 53 9.16 19.08 -1.51
CA GLU A 53 8.64 19.93 -0.42
C GLU A 53 7.34 19.35 0.16
N THR A 54 6.50 18.79 -0.70
CA THR A 54 5.27 18.11 -0.25
C THR A 54 5.59 16.90 0.61
N PHE A 55 6.54 16.06 0.20
CA PHE A 55 6.99 14.92 1.00
C PHE A 55 7.67 15.37 2.30
N ALA A 56 8.50 16.41 2.27
CA ALA A 56 9.08 17.01 3.48
C ALA A 56 8.02 17.51 4.44
N SER A 57 7.00 18.22 3.94
CA SER A 57 5.86 18.67 4.75
C SER A 57 5.08 17.51 5.38
N TRP A 58 4.92 16.37 4.70
CA TRP A 58 4.28 15.19 5.32
C TRP A 58 5.13 14.60 6.43
N ARG A 59 6.45 14.56 6.26
CA ARG A 59 7.39 14.14 7.31
C ARG A 59 7.26 14.99 8.57
N GLU A 60 7.27 16.32 8.41
CA GLU A 60 7.19 17.28 9.51
C GLU A 60 5.87 17.21 10.28
N ARG A 61 4.77 16.85 9.57
CA ARG A 61 3.41 16.83 10.08
C ARG A 61 2.96 15.48 10.61
N THR A 62 3.83 14.48 10.61
CA THR A 62 3.54 13.14 11.12
C THR A 62 4.49 12.78 12.27
N PRO A 63 4.01 12.02 13.29
CA PRO A 63 4.83 11.71 14.46
C PRO A 63 5.99 10.77 14.11
N PRO A 64 7.04 10.70 14.94
CA PRO A 64 8.07 9.66 14.85
C PRO A 64 7.45 8.26 14.78
N GLY A 65 8.00 7.42 13.87
CA GLY A 65 7.49 6.05 13.65
C GLY A 65 6.28 5.95 12.71
N PHE A 66 5.69 7.07 12.27
CA PHE A 66 4.65 7.03 11.24
C PHE A 66 5.24 6.59 9.90
N VAL A 67 4.54 5.70 9.18
CA VAL A 67 5.05 5.15 7.91
C VAL A 67 4.19 5.61 6.73
N VAL A 68 4.84 6.13 5.69
CA VAL A 68 4.19 6.55 4.44
C VAL A 68 4.57 5.59 3.32
N ALA A 69 3.69 4.67 2.96
CA ALA A 69 3.83 3.87 1.75
C ALA A 69 3.45 4.71 0.53
N VAL A 70 4.22 4.59 -0.56
CA VAL A 70 4.04 5.43 -1.75
C VAL A 70 3.68 4.57 -2.95
N LYS A 71 2.49 4.78 -3.53
CA LYS A 71 2.12 4.13 -4.78
C LYS A 71 2.85 4.78 -5.95
N ALA A 72 3.63 3.99 -6.68
CA ALA A 72 4.38 4.46 -7.84
C ALA A 72 3.47 5.05 -8.93
N SER A 73 4.02 5.94 -9.75
CA SER A 73 3.27 6.70 -10.74
C SER A 73 2.60 5.81 -11.79
N ARG A 74 1.43 6.26 -12.26
CA ARG A 74 0.74 5.68 -13.42
C ARG A 74 1.65 5.66 -14.67
N TYR A 75 2.55 6.64 -14.77
CA TYR A 75 3.49 6.71 -15.88
C TYR A 75 4.39 5.48 -15.94
N LEU A 76 5.01 5.07 -14.82
CA LEU A 76 5.85 3.87 -14.75
C LEU A 76 5.03 2.59 -14.98
N THR A 77 3.91 2.45 -14.27
CA THR A 77 3.22 1.16 -14.18
C THR A 77 2.21 0.91 -15.32
N HIS A 78 1.49 1.93 -15.78
CA HIS A 78 0.39 1.81 -16.75
C HIS A 78 0.74 2.33 -18.13
N ILE A 79 1.55 3.39 -18.25
CA ILE A 79 1.92 3.98 -19.55
C ILE A 79 3.18 3.30 -20.07
N LYS A 80 4.28 3.37 -19.35
CA LYS A 80 5.52 2.67 -19.71
C LYS A 80 5.46 1.16 -19.49
N ARG A 81 4.56 0.69 -18.63
CA ARG A 81 4.35 -0.74 -18.38
C ARG A 81 5.66 -1.43 -17.97
N LEU A 82 6.40 -0.80 -17.05
CA LEU A 82 7.70 -1.16 -16.50
C LEU A 82 8.88 -1.04 -17.50
N ARG A 83 8.69 -0.53 -18.72
CA ARG A 83 9.77 -0.30 -19.68
C ARG A 83 10.53 0.98 -19.33
N ASP A 84 11.83 1.01 -19.64
CA ASP A 84 12.73 2.14 -19.32
C ASP A 84 12.44 2.72 -17.91
N PRO A 85 12.60 1.92 -16.86
CA PRO A 85 12.13 2.28 -15.52
C PRO A 85 13.06 3.25 -14.79
N GLU A 86 14.29 3.44 -15.27
CA GLU A 86 15.37 4.14 -14.59
C GLU A 86 14.96 5.57 -14.23
N GLU A 87 14.55 6.37 -15.21
CA GLU A 87 14.16 7.77 -15.00
C GLU A 87 12.92 7.90 -14.12
N PRO A 88 11.81 7.16 -14.36
CA PRO A 88 10.64 7.23 -13.49
C PRO A 88 10.90 6.81 -12.04
N VAL A 89 11.74 5.81 -11.83
CA VAL A 89 12.11 5.34 -10.48
C VAL A 89 13.01 6.36 -9.80
N ASP A 90 14.07 6.84 -10.46
CA ASP A 90 14.95 7.86 -9.91
C ASP A 90 14.17 9.12 -9.50
N ARG A 91 13.30 9.62 -10.36
CA ARG A 91 12.44 10.77 -10.09
C ARG A 91 11.49 10.54 -8.90
N LEU A 92 10.95 9.34 -8.75
CA LEU A 92 10.14 8.98 -7.59
C LEU A 92 10.99 8.99 -6.33
N MET A 93 12.10 8.26 -6.34
CA MET A 93 12.93 8.06 -5.16
C MET A 93 13.63 9.33 -4.70
N SER A 94 14.14 10.16 -5.62
CA SER A 94 14.75 11.44 -5.30
C SER A 94 13.80 12.40 -4.60
N ARG A 95 12.51 12.37 -4.92
CA ARG A 95 11.49 13.18 -4.24
C ARG A 95 11.03 12.55 -2.93
N ALA A 96 10.73 11.25 -2.94
CA ALA A 96 10.25 10.52 -1.77
C ALA A 96 11.31 10.44 -0.65
N ALA A 97 12.59 10.56 -0.97
CA ALA A 97 13.68 10.66 0.01
C ALA A 97 13.47 11.78 1.04
N ALA A 98 12.68 12.83 0.71
CA ALA A 98 12.33 13.89 1.66
C ALA A 98 11.45 13.41 2.83
N LEU A 99 10.80 12.25 2.71
CA LEU A 99 10.12 11.59 3.84
C LEU A 99 11.11 11.10 4.91
N GLY A 100 12.39 10.90 4.57
CA GLY A 100 13.40 10.41 5.50
C GLY A 100 12.97 9.09 6.13
N ASP A 101 12.99 9.03 7.45
CA ASP A 101 12.59 7.89 8.28
C ASP A 101 11.09 7.54 8.24
N ARG A 102 10.26 8.38 7.61
CA ARG A 102 8.84 8.09 7.35
C ARG A 102 8.62 7.33 6.04
N LEU A 103 9.63 7.22 5.16
CA LEU A 103 9.49 6.51 3.89
C LEU A 103 9.29 5.01 4.16
N GLY A 104 8.13 4.53 3.83
CA GLY A 104 7.75 3.13 3.86
C GLY A 104 7.88 2.45 2.49
N PRO A 105 7.19 1.32 2.29
CA PRO A 105 7.24 0.59 1.04
C PRO A 105 6.74 1.39 -0.17
N VAL A 106 7.29 1.08 -1.35
CA VAL A 106 6.78 1.56 -2.64
C VAL A 106 5.89 0.48 -3.25
N LEU A 107 4.66 0.83 -3.64
CA LEU A 107 3.73 -0.08 -4.30
C LEU A 107 3.78 0.08 -5.82
N LEU A 108 4.14 -0.97 -6.54
CA LEU A 108 3.99 -1.13 -7.99
C LEU A 108 2.67 -1.86 -8.28
N GLN A 109 1.56 -1.14 -8.42
CA GLN A 109 0.30 -1.74 -8.86
C GLN A 109 0.27 -1.78 -10.39
N LEU A 110 0.16 -2.98 -10.98
CA LEU A 110 0.17 -3.20 -12.42
C LEU A 110 -1.25 -3.27 -12.99
N PRO A 111 -1.48 -2.79 -14.22
CA PRO A 111 -2.81 -2.81 -14.82
C PRO A 111 -3.24 -4.24 -15.19
N PRO A 112 -4.57 -4.54 -15.22
CA PRO A 112 -5.08 -5.86 -15.55
C PRO A 112 -4.80 -6.29 -17.00
N THR A 113 -4.40 -5.36 -17.86
CA THR A 113 -4.00 -5.62 -19.24
C THR A 113 -2.52 -5.91 -19.45
N LEU A 114 -1.71 -5.83 -18.37
CA LEU A 114 -0.27 -6.13 -18.46
C LEU A 114 -0.05 -7.61 -18.17
N GLN A 115 0.31 -8.35 -19.21
CA GLN A 115 0.76 -9.73 -19.07
C GLN A 115 2.13 -9.81 -18.41
N ALA A 116 2.44 -10.95 -17.81
CA ALA A 116 3.70 -11.18 -17.13
C ALA A 116 4.90 -11.13 -18.10
N ASP A 117 5.91 -10.44 -17.63
CA ASP A 117 7.26 -10.45 -18.19
C ASP A 117 8.24 -10.43 -16.98
N PRO A 118 8.73 -11.60 -16.55
CA PRO A 118 9.64 -11.70 -15.40
C PRO A 118 10.92 -10.90 -15.58
N ALA A 119 11.48 -10.85 -16.80
CA ALA A 119 12.71 -10.11 -17.06
C ALA A 119 12.50 -8.60 -16.95
N LEU A 120 11.37 -8.10 -17.43
CA LEU A 120 11.00 -6.70 -17.34
C LEU A 120 10.72 -6.30 -15.87
N LEU A 121 10.06 -7.18 -15.10
CA LEU A 121 9.86 -6.98 -13.67
C LEU A 121 11.19 -6.91 -12.93
N ASP A 122 12.09 -7.83 -13.18
CA ASP A 122 13.42 -7.88 -12.57
C ASP A 122 14.23 -6.61 -12.89
N ALA A 123 14.23 -6.18 -14.15
CA ALA A 123 14.90 -4.95 -14.57
C ALA A 123 14.34 -3.72 -13.85
N CYS A 124 13.01 -3.63 -13.72
CA CYS A 124 12.38 -2.53 -12.99
C CYS A 124 12.71 -2.54 -11.49
N LEU A 125 12.68 -3.72 -10.84
CA LEU A 125 12.99 -3.84 -9.41
C LEU A 125 14.45 -3.47 -9.11
N ARG A 126 15.39 -3.76 -10.01
CA ARG A 126 16.80 -3.35 -9.86
C ARG A 126 17.04 -1.84 -9.85
N CYS A 127 16.13 -1.05 -10.38
CA CYS A 127 16.27 0.40 -10.38
C CYS A 127 16.00 1.05 -9.01
N PHE A 128 15.36 0.30 -8.08
CA PHE A 128 15.14 0.80 -6.72
C PHE A 128 16.40 0.63 -5.86
N PRO A 129 16.69 1.59 -4.96
CA PRO A 129 17.72 1.40 -3.95
C PRO A 129 17.49 0.11 -3.14
N GLU A 130 18.55 -0.63 -2.81
CA GLU A 130 18.46 -1.90 -2.07
C GLU A 130 17.72 -1.77 -0.71
N SER A 131 17.80 -0.61 -0.09
CA SER A 131 17.09 -0.31 1.15
C SER A 131 15.58 -0.07 0.98
N THR A 132 15.09 0.02 -0.26
CA THR A 132 13.69 0.30 -0.55
C THR A 132 12.88 -0.98 -0.58
N ARG A 133 11.92 -1.12 0.30
CA ARG A 133 10.91 -2.18 0.24
C ARG A 133 9.95 -1.93 -0.92
N VAL A 134 9.85 -2.86 -1.87
CA VAL A 134 8.94 -2.75 -3.03
C VAL A 134 7.89 -3.84 -2.96
N ALA A 135 6.62 -3.44 -2.96
CA ALA A 135 5.47 -4.34 -3.11
C ALA A 135 4.97 -4.32 -4.55
N VAL A 136 4.65 -5.48 -5.10
CA VAL A 136 4.12 -5.62 -6.45
C VAL A 136 2.71 -6.18 -6.39
N GLU A 137 1.74 -5.48 -6.98
CA GLU A 137 0.34 -5.90 -7.12
C GLU A 137 -0.02 -6.13 -8.59
N PRO A 138 0.25 -7.30 -9.16
CA PRO A 138 -0.23 -7.66 -10.47
C PRO A 138 -1.74 -7.88 -10.46
N ARG A 139 -2.41 -7.63 -11.60
CA ARG A 139 -3.84 -7.83 -11.75
C ARG A 139 -4.24 -8.73 -12.92
N HIS A 140 -3.25 -9.26 -13.67
CA HIS A 140 -3.47 -10.22 -14.75
C HIS A 140 -3.05 -11.63 -14.29
N PRO A 141 -3.81 -12.69 -14.58
CA PRO A 141 -3.52 -14.03 -14.06
C PRO A 141 -2.22 -14.65 -14.60
N SER A 142 -1.68 -14.16 -15.72
CA SER A 142 -0.38 -14.61 -16.23
C SER A 142 0.81 -14.39 -15.28
N TRP A 143 0.65 -13.54 -14.26
CA TRP A 143 1.69 -13.26 -13.27
C TRP A 143 1.83 -14.38 -12.21
N TRP A 144 0.92 -15.34 -12.16
CA TRP A 144 0.95 -16.42 -11.16
C TRP A 144 1.81 -17.58 -11.62
N THR A 145 3.11 -17.36 -11.83
CA THR A 145 4.08 -18.35 -12.30
C THR A 145 5.27 -18.49 -11.34
N PRO A 146 5.95 -19.65 -11.32
CA PRO A 146 7.17 -19.84 -10.54
C PRO A 146 8.26 -18.83 -10.87
N ASP A 147 8.41 -18.44 -12.14
CA ASP A 147 9.45 -17.48 -12.58
C ASP A 147 9.21 -16.10 -11.98
N VAL A 148 7.97 -15.62 -11.99
CA VAL A 148 7.60 -14.34 -11.33
C VAL A 148 7.86 -14.42 -9.83
N ARG A 149 7.47 -15.51 -9.19
CA ARG A 149 7.73 -15.74 -7.77
C ARG A 149 9.24 -15.70 -7.46
N ALA A 150 10.05 -16.39 -8.27
CA ALA A 150 11.49 -16.41 -8.11
C ALA A 150 12.12 -15.01 -8.24
N VAL A 151 11.66 -14.18 -9.18
CA VAL A 151 12.08 -12.78 -9.31
C VAL A 151 11.76 -11.98 -8.05
N LEU A 152 10.53 -12.08 -7.54
CA LEU A 152 10.12 -11.36 -6.32
C LEU A 152 10.98 -11.80 -5.11
N GLU A 153 11.20 -13.10 -4.92
CA GLU A 153 12.02 -13.65 -3.85
C GLU A 153 13.48 -13.20 -3.96
N ALA A 154 14.06 -13.24 -5.17
CA ALA A 154 15.43 -12.82 -5.40
C ALA A 154 15.66 -11.31 -5.16
N ARG A 155 14.61 -10.48 -5.30
CA ARG A 155 14.66 -9.03 -5.06
C ARG A 155 14.15 -8.62 -3.69
N GLY A 156 13.73 -9.55 -2.82
CA GLY A 156 13.11 -9.24 -1.55
C GLY A 156 11.84 -8.38 -1.70
N ALA A 157 11.19 -8.47 -2.87
CA ALA A 157 9.98 -7.73 -3.18
C ALA A 157 8.75 -8.49 -2.69
N ALA A 158 7.84 -7.82 -1.97
CA ALA A 158 6.64 -8.45 -1.49
C ALA A 158 5.60 -8.58 -2.60
N LEU A 159 5.07 -9.79 -2.84
CA LEU A 159 3.80 -9.90 -3.55
C LEU A 159 2.71 -9.26 -2.68
N CYS A 160 2.03 -8.24 -3.22
CA CYS A 160 0.88 -7.66 -2.53
C CYS A 160 -0.26 -8.68 -2.47
N TRP A 161 -0.69 -9.03 -1.26
CA TRP A 161 -1.90 -9.80 -1.07
C TRP A 161 -3.10 -8.88 -1.21
N ALA A 162 -3.89 -9.09 -2.24
CA ALA A 162 -5.07 -8.29 -2.52
C ALA A 162 -6.36 -9.06 -2.24
N ASP A 163 -7.34 -8.38 -1.67
CA ASP A 163 -8.66 -8.90 -1.37
C ASP A 163 -9.75 -8.13 -2.14
N VAL A 164 -10.70 -8.85 -2.70
CA VAL A 164 -11.95 -8.30 -3.21
C VAL A 164 -13.10 -9.20 -2.73
N LEU A 165 -14.14 -8.59 -2.18
CA LEU A 165 -15.32 -9.27 -1.65
C LEU A 165 -14.98 -10.34 -0.59
N SER A 166 -14.03 -10.00 0.31
CA SER A 166 -13.54 -10.86 1.38
C SER A 166 -12.92 -12.20 0.89
N ARG A 167 -12.31 -12.16 -0.30
CA ARG A 167 -11.58 -13.28 -0.90
C ARG A 167 -10.24 -12.82 -1.47
N PRO A 168 -9.16 -13.60 -1.29
CA PRO A 168 -7.91 -13.35 -1.99
C PRO A 168 -8.11 -13.34 -3.50
N VAL A 169 -7.56 -12.36 -4.19
CA VAL A 169 -7.51 -12.28 -5.65
C VAL A 169 -6.09 -12.40 -6.20
N THR A 170 -5.12 -12.53 -5.30
CA THR A 170 -3.72 -12.87 -5.59
C THR A 170 -3.36 -14.17 -4.88
N PRO A 171 -2.36 -14.93 -5.35
CA PRO A 171 -1.78 -16.02 -4.57
C PRO A 171 -1.28 -15.50 -3.22
N LEU A 172 -1.40 -16.32 -2.17
CA LEU A 172 -0.89 -15.97 -0.84
C LEU A 172 0.59 -16.39 -0.71
N TRP A 173 1.44 -15.93 -1.63
CA TRP A 173 2.87 -16.18 -1.59
C TRP A 173 3.55 -15.22 -0.62
N ARG A 174 4.40 -15.74 0.23
CA ARG A 174 5.38 -14.96 0.95
C ARG A 174 6.65 -14.90 0.11
N THR A 175 6.94 -13.75 -0.47
CA THR A 175 8.11 -13.54 -1.36
C THR A 175 9.17 -12.63 -0.74
N ALA A 176 8.90 -12.13 0.48
CA ALA A 176 9.82 -11.30 1.25
C ALA A 176 9.72 -11.61 2.75
N ASP A 177 10.66 -11.12 3.54
CA ASP A 177 10.65 -11.19 4.99
C ASP A 177 9.64 -10.23 5.65
N TRP A 178 9.00 -9.39 4.86
CA TRP A 178 7.95 -8.45 5.22
C TRP A 178 6.70 -8.63 4.35
N GLY A 179 5.56 -8.03 4.71
CA GLY A 179 4.30 -8.22 4.00
C GLY A 179 3.60 -6.94 3.59
N TYR A 180 2.78 -7.05 2.53
CA TYR A 180 1.93 -5.97 2.04
C TYR A 180 0.54 -6.50 1.65
N VAL A 181 -0.51 -5.95 2.26
CA VAL A 181 -1.89 -6.41 2.07
C VAL A 181 -2.79 -5.24 1.70
N ARG A 182 -3.66 -5.42 0.71
CA ARG A 182 -4.65 -4.42 0.30
C ARG A 182 -6.06 -4.98 0.33
N PHE A 183 -6.95 -4.28 1.02
CA PHE A 183 -8.37 -4.60 1.15
C PHE A 183 -9.19 -3.67 0.26
N HIS A 184 -9.61 -4.16 -0.93
CA HIS A 184 -10.28 -3.32 -1.92
C HIS A 184 -11.78 -3.19 -1.72
N GLN A 185 -12.46 -4.28 -1.29
CA GLN A 185 -13.90 -4.28 -1.17
C GLN A 185 -14.40 -5.39 -0.23
N GLY A 186 -15.16 -5.01 0.80
CA GLY A 186 -15.93 -5.95 1.60
C GLY A 186 -17.27 -6.32 0.92
N ARG A 187 -18.07 -7.18 1.57
CA ARG A 187 -19.34 -7.68 1.02
C ARG A 187 -20.59 -6.92 1.45
N ALA A 188 -20.47 -6.02 2.41
CA ALA A 188 -21.61 -5.28 2.92
C ALA A 188 -22.16 -4.25 1.92
N HIS A 189 -23.43 -3.96 2.02
CA HIS A 189 -24.16 -2.96 1.26
C HIS A 189 -24.87 -1.99 2.21
N PRO A 190 -25.03 -0.70 1.88
CA PRO A 190 -24.54 -0.02 0.66
C PRO A 190 -23.05 0.29 0.67
N TRP A 191 -22.39 0.21 1.82
CA TRP A 191 -20.98 0.52 1.96
C TRP A 191 -20.14 -0.76 2.04
N PRO A 192 -18.97 -0.83 1.39
CA PRO A 192 -18.23 -2.06 1.19
C PRO A 192 -17.43 -2.50 2.43
N HIS A 193 -18.09 -2.59 3.60
CA HIS A 193 -17.46 -3.03 4.83
C HIS A 193 -17.03 -4.50 4.78
N TYR A 194 -15.89 -4.78 5.40
CA TYR A 194 -15.50 -6.13 5.79
C TYR A 194 -16.17 -6.50 7.11
N GLY A 195 -16.78 -7.66 7.16
CA GLY A 195 -17.30 -8.22 8.41
C GLY A 195 -16.16 -8.66 9.34
N ARG A 196 -16.39 -8.61 10.66
CA ARG A 196 -15.38 -8.95 11.68
C ARG A 196 -14.77 -10.34 11.48
N GLN A 197 -15.58 -11.33 11.06
CA GLN A 197 -15.09 -12.69 10.79
C GLN A 197 -14.13 -12.72 9.58
N ALA A 198 -14.41 -11.98 8.52
CA ALA A 198 -13.50 -11.86 7.37
C ALA A 198 -12.15 -11.25 7.79
N LEU A 199 -12.18 -10.20 8.62
CA LEU A 199 -10.97 -9.57 9.15
C LEU A 199 -10.17 -10.53 10.07
N ARG A 200 -10.84 -11.31 10.92
CA ARG A 200 -10.18 -12.37 11.72
C ARG A 200 -9.50 -13.43 10.84
N THR A 201 -10.17 -13.84 9.76
CA THR A 201 -9.58 -14.79 8.82
C THR A 201 -8.33 -14.23 8.14
N TRP A 202 -8.36 -12.95 7.76
CA TRP A 202 -7.19 -12.27 7.21
C TRP A 202 -6.08 -12.10 8.24
N LEU A 203 -6.40 -11.68 9.46
CA LEU A 203 -5.43 -11.59 10.54
C LEU A 203 -4.74 -12.94 10.79
N HIS A 204 -5.51 -14.03 10.85
CA HIS A 204 -4.96 -15.38 11.01
C HIS A 204 -3.99 -15.73 9.86
N ARG A 205 -4.37 -15.48 8.60
CA ARG A 205 -3.47 -15.71 7.44
C ARG A 205 -2.17 -14.93 7.57
N ILE A 206 -2.26 -13.66 7.95
CA ILE A 206 -1.10 -12.79 8.13
C ILE A 206 -0.20 -13.35 9.25
N THR A 207 -0.75 -13.60 10.42
CA THR A 207 0.01 -14.04 11.60
C THR A 207 0.60 -15.43 11.48
N THR A 208 0.00 -16.30 10.65
CA THR A 208 0.55 -17.64 10.37
C THR A 208 1.61 -17.65 9.25
N THR A 209 1.68 -16.60 8.44
CA THR A 209 2.61 -16.53 7.31
C THR A 209 3.90 -15.79 7.66
N TRP A 210 3.82 -14.67 8.37
CA TRP A 210 4.99 -13.89 8.76
C TRP A 210 5.35 -14.10 10.22
N PRO A 211 6.66 -14.21 10.55
CA PRO A 211 7.12 -14.33 11.94
C PRO A 211 6.83 -13.05 12.73
N GLN A 212 6.98 -13.15 14.07
CA GLN A 212 6.63 -12.03 14.97
C GLN A 212 7.47 -10.77 14.76
N GLU A 213 8.65 -10.89 14.19
CA GLU A 213 9.58 -9.79 13.92
C GLU A 213 9.31 -9.09 12.57
N ALA A 214 8.53 -9.71 11.69
CA ALA A 214 8.25 -9.17 10.36
C ALA A 214 7.27 -8.00 10.41
N ASP A 215 7.56 -6.94 9.67
CA ASP A 215 6.60 -5.86 9.42
C ASP A 215 5.57 -6.29 8.37
N VAL A 216 4.30 -6.11 8.65
CA VAL A 216 3.24 -6.28 7.66
C VAL A 216 2.44 -4.99 7.53
N HIS A 217 2.37 -4.48 6.32
CA HIS A 217 1.61 -3.26 5.98
C HIS A 217 0.25 -3.65 5.41
N ALA A 218 -0.83 -3.16 6.00
CA ALA A 218 -2.20 -3.50 5.62
C ALA A 218 -3.02 -2.23 5.35
N TYR A 219 -3.48 -2.07 4.10
CA TYR A 219 -4.18 -0.85 3.67
C TYR A 219 -5.59 -1.13 3.20
N PHE A 220 -6.54 -0.40 3.76
CA PHE A 220 -7.93 -0.41 3.35
C PHE A 220 -8.17 0.63 2.25
N ASN A 221 -8.72 0.18 1.12
CA ASN A 221 -9.02 0.97 -0.07
C ASN A 221 -10.54 0.95 -0.40
N ASN A 222 -11.35 0.58 0.56
CA ASN A 222 -12.80 0.50 0.45
C ASN A 222 -13.48 1.76 1.05
N ASP A 223 -13.09 2.94 0.57
CA ASP A 223 -13.41 4.25 1.16
C ASP A 223 -14.90 4.63 1.28
N PRO A 224 -15.80 4.29 0.33
CA PRO A 224 -17.19 4.78 0.37
C PRO A 224 -17.86 4.56 1.73
N GLY A 225 -18.48 5.62 2.28
CA GLY A 225 -19.12 5.59 3.60
C GLY A 225 -18.14 5.45 4.77
N ALA A 226 -16.88 5.88 4.59
CA ALA A 226 -15.81 5.73 5.56
C ALA A 226 -15.53 4.27 5.99
N ALA A 227 -15.92 3.30 5.14
CA ALA A 227 -15.75 1.88 5.43
C ALA A 227 -14.29 1.52 5.71
N ALA A 228 -13.33 2.13 5.00
CA ALA A 228 -11.91 1.95 5.22
C ALA A 228 -11.50 2.29 6.66
N VAL A 229 -11.94 3.43 7.20
CA VAL A 229 -11.65 3.86 8.57
C VAL A 229 -12.20 2.87 9.60
N HIS A 230 -13.47 2.46 9.45
CA HIS A 230 -14.10 1.51 10.35
C HIS A 230 -13.40 0.15 10.33
N ASN A 231 -13.05 -0.35 9.14
CA ASN A 231 -12.40 -1.65 9.00
C ASN A 231 -10.95 -1.63 9.48
N ALA A 232 -10.20 -0.55 9.23
CA ALA A 232 -8.84 -0.39 9.75
C ALA A 232 -8.84 -0.39 11.29
N ARG A 233 -9.71 0.42 11.94
CA ARG A 233 -9.88 0.41 13.40
C ARG A 233 -10.28 -0.98 13.93
N THR A 234 -11.19 -1.66 13.24
CA THR A 234 -11.59 -3.03 13.65
C THR A 234 -10.42 -4.00 13.58
N LEU A 235 -9.62 -3.98 12.49
CA LEU A 235 -8.47 -4.88 12.36
C LEU A 235 -7.41 -4.62 13.45
N MET A 236 -7.20 -3.37 13.83
CA MET A 236 -6.25 -2.99 14.90
C MET A 236 -6.67 -3.48 16.29
N THR A 237 -7.95 -3.81 16.50
CA THR A 237 -8.50 -4.26 17.80
C THR A 237 -8.75 -5.76 17.87
N LEU A 238 -8.44 -6.54 16.83
CA LEU A 238 -8.59 -7.99 16.78
C LEU A 238 -7.36 -8.73 17.30
#